data_8d4c6e80991c2ec8d3011625b99ef638
#
_entry.id   8d4c6e80991c2ec8d3011625b99ef638
#
_cell.length_a   1.000
_cell.length_b   1.000
_cell.length_c   1.000
_cell.angle_alpha   90.00
_cell.angle_beta   90.00
_cell.angle_gamma   90.00
#
_symmetry.space_group_name_H-M   'P 1'
#
loop_
_entity.id
_entity.type
_entity.pdbx_description
1 polymer ?
#
loop_
_entity_poly.entity_id
_entity_poly.type
_entity_poly.pdbx_seq_one_letter_code
_entity_poly.pdbx_strand_id
1 'polypeptide(L)'
;EKLPAVLESGRTIGHRFLVNPWIDESLRKEPDIWKRVAETFNRAGEASRKAGIQFAYHNHHFEFAPVDGTLPYELLLEQCDPALVKMELDLCWITAAGKEPLEYFRKYPGRFPLVQVKGLAKTPDAGGAAPIQSIMPDITDVGTRDIVDWKRVFAQSKQAGIRHYFVEHDLPKDPYASLKASYTYLKQLDF
;
A
#
# COMPACT_ATOMS: atom_id res chain seq x y z
N GLU A 1 -1.76 22.53 -5.43
CA GLU A 1 -2.11 23.33 -6.64
C GLU A 1 -2.56 22.45 -7.82
N LYS A 2 -1.98 21.23 -8.00
CA LYS A 2 -2.27 20.34 -9.15
C LYS A 2 -3.51 19.45 -8.98
N LEU A 3 -4.00 19.25 -7.76
CA LEU A 3 -5.07 18.30 -7.45
C LEU A 3 -6.35 18.52 -8.28
N PRO A 4 -6.87 19.75 -8.49
CA PRO A 4 -8.07 19.94 -9.30
C PRO A 4 -7.93 19.43 -10.74
N ALA A 5 -6.79 19.69 -11.39
CA ALA A 5 -6.53 19.23 -12.75
C ALA A 5 -6.40 17.70 -12.82
N VAL A 6 -5.77 17.08 -11.82
CA VAL A 6 -5.66 15.61 -11.71
C VAL A 6 -7.03 14.98 -11.54
N LEU A 7 -7.89 15.56 -10.71
CA LEU A 7 -9.26 15.07 -10.50
C LEU A 7 -10.12 15.20 -11.77
N GLU A 8 -10.00 16.32 -12.49
CA GLU A 8 -10.72 16.51 -13.75
C GLU A 8 -10.27 15.48 -14.81
N SER A 9 -8.97 15.26 -14.94
CA SER A 9 -8.43 14.22 -15.83
C SER A 9 -8.93 12.83 -15.41
N GLY A 10 -8.85 12.51 -14.11
CA GLY A 10 -9.33 11.22 -13.57
C GLY A 10 -10.82 11.02 -13.83
N ARG A 11 -11.64 12.04 -13.65
CA ARG A 11 -13.07 12.00 -13.94
C ARG A 11 -13.34 11.75 -15.43
N THR A 12 -12.60 12.43 -16.30
CA THR A 12 -12.74 12.30 -17.75
C THR A 12 -12.49 10.89 -18.25
N ILE A 13 -11.48 10.20 -17.69
CA ILE A 13 -11.13 8.83 -18.08
C ILE A 13 -11.80 7.75 -17.20
N GLY A 14 -12.66 8.15 -16.25
CA GLY A 14 -13.48 7.24 -15.45
C GLY A 14 -12.73 6.57 -14.30
N HIS A 15 -11.72 7.21 -13.73
CA HIS A 15 -11.03 6.69 -12.54
C HIS A 15 -11.97 6.66 -11.33
N ARG A 16 -11.95 5.57 -10.60
CA ARG A 16 -12.67 5.42 -9.33
C ARG A 16 -11.81 5.70 -8.10
N PHE A 17 -10.49 5.61 -8.26
CA PHE A 17 -9.53 5.86 -7.20
C PHE A 17 -8.44 6.83 -7.67
N LEU A 18 -7.96 7.65 -6.75
CA LEU A 18 -6.74 8.45 -6.87
C LEU A 18 -5.83 8.07 -5.71
N VAL A 19 -4.66 7.51 -6.04
CA VAL A 19 -3.69 7.03 -5.05
C VAL A 19 -2.51 7.99 -4.96
N ASN A 20 -2.14 8.39 -3.75
CA ASN A 20 -0.83 9.00 -3.49
C ASN A 20 0.13 7.88 -3.09
N PRO A 21 1.20 7.62 -3.89
CA PRO A 21 2.06 6.46 -3.64
C PRO A 21 3.31 6.78 -2.82
N TRP A 22 3.55 8.05 -2.45
CA TRP A 22 4.85 8.42 -1.90
C TRP A 22 4.82 9.71 -1.09
N ILE A 23 5.56 9.72 0.02
CA ILE A 23 5.94 10.94 0.75
C ILE A 23 7.44 11.14 0.57
N ASP A 24 7.82 12.33 0.12
CA ASP A 24 9.24 12.65 -0.15
C ASP A 24 10.11 12.41 1.09
N GLU A 25 11.26 11.79 0.87
CA GLU A 25 12.18 11.42 1.96
C GLU A 25 12.65 12.63 2.74
N SER A 26 12.86 13.77 2.07
CA SER A 26 13.27 15.02 2.71
C SER A 26 12.28 15.54 3.74
N LEU A 27 10.99 15.23 3.55
CA LEU A 27 9.91 15.65 4.44
C LEU A 27 9.72 14.72 5.64
N ARG A 28 10.04 13.42 5.52
CA ARG A 28 9.69 12.39 6.51
C ARG A 28 10.26 12.62 7.90
N LYS A 29 11.33 13.43 8.01
CA LYS A 29 12.01 13.75 9.28
C LYS A 29 11.57 15.09 9.87
N GLU A 30 10.69 15.85 9.20
CA GLU A 30 10.19 17.10 9.73
C GLU A 30 9.27 16.86 10.93
N PRO A 31 9.29 17.72 11.96
CA PRO A 31 8.37 17.63 13.09
C PRO A 31 6.91 17.61 12.62
N ASP A 32 6.10 16.75 13.25
CA ASP A 32 4.65 16.61 12.98
C ASP A 32 4.27 16.39 11.52
N ILE A 33 5.22 15.99 10.65
CA ILE A 33 4.95 15.79 9.22
C ILE A 33 3.77 14.85 9.00
N TRP A 34 3.70 13.74 9.73
CA TRP A 34 2.68 12.73 9.51
C TRP A 34 1.28 13.20 9.91
N LYS A 35 1.14 14.09 10.89
CA LYS A 35 -0.11 14.76 11.20
C LYS A 35 -0.54 15.70 10.08
N ARG A 36 0.41 16.51 9.57
CA ARG A 36 0.15 17.42 8.42
C ARG A 36 -0.20 16.63 7.14
N VAL A 37 0.40 15.46 6.94
CA VAL A 37 0.04 14.53 5.85
C VAL A 37 -1.39 14.04 6.03
N ALA A 38 -1.79 13.59 7.23
CA ALA A 38 -3.15 13.14 7.49
C ALA A 38 -4.19 14.25 7.23
N GLU A 39 -3.95 15.48 7.68
CA GLU A 39 -4.79 16.62 7.38
C GLU A 39 -4.89 16.91 5.87
N THR A 40 -3.75 16.82 5.17
CA THR A 40 -3.68 17.02 3.71
C THR A 40 -4.45 15.93 2.97
N PHE A 41 -4.34 14.67 3.42
CA PHE A 41 -5.08 13.56 2.85
C PHE A 41 -6.58 13.67 3.09
N ASN A 42 -7.02 14.14 4.26
CA ASN A 42 -8.44 14.42 4.52
C ASN A 42 -8.98 15.49 3.56
N ARG A 43 -8.25 16.60 3.35
CA ARG A 43 -8.64 17.63 2.36
C ARG A 43 -8.64 17.09 0.92
N ALA A 44 -7.64 16.27 0.55
CA ALA A 44 -7.59 15.65 -0.76
C ALA A 44 -8.75 14.65 -0.94
N GLY A 45 -9.09 13.90 0.10
CA GLY A 45 -10.24 12.99 0.13
C GLY A 45 -11.57 13.69 -0.06
N GLU A 46 -11.77 14.84 0.60
CA GLU A 46 -12.97 15.68 0.39
C GLU A 46 -13.08 16.16 -1.06
N ALA A 47 -11.98 16.68 -1.63
CA ALA A 47 -11.94 17.14 -3.00
C ALA A 47 -12.21 16.00 -4.00
N SER A 48 -11.59 14.85 -3.76
CA SER A 48 -11.76 13.63 -4.58
C SER A 48 -13.20 13.14 -4.53
N ARG A 49 -13.81 13.09 -3.35
CA ARG A 49 -15.21 12.67 -3.17
C ARG A 49 -16.18 13.57 -3.95
N LYS A 50 -15.95 14.90 -3.96
CA LYS A 50 -16.75 15.84 -4.76
C LYS A 50 -16.63 15.56 -6.27
N ALA A 51 -15.50 15.02 -6.72
CA ALA A 51 -15.29 14.59 -8.10
C ALA A 51 -15.77 13.16 -8.39
N GLY A 52 -16.35 12.45 -7.41
CA GLY A 52 -16.78 11.06 -7.55
C GLY A 52 -15.62 10.05 -7.52
N ILE A 53 -14.46 10.44 -7.01
CA ILE A 53 -13.23 9.63 -6.95
C ILE A 53 -12.89 9.37 -5.47
N GLN A 54 -12.54 8.14 -5.13
CA GLN A 54 -12.06 7.79 -3.80
C GLN A 54 -10.55 8.07 -3.71
N PHE A 55 -10.12 8.86 -2.73
CA PHE A 55 -8.71 9.04 -2.42
C PHE A 55 -8.16 7.85 -1.62
N ALA A 56 -6.93 7.43 -1.94
CA ALA A 56 -6.22 6.40 -1.19
C ALA A 56 -4.73 6.75 -1.04
N TYR A 57 -4.08 6.13 -0.07
CA TYR A 57 -2.64 6.19 0.14
C TYR A 57 -2.04 4.79 0.00
N HIS A 58 -0.92 4.69 -0.72
CA HIS A 58 -0.11 3.48 -0.86
C HIS A 58 1.13 3.57 0.03
N ASN A 59 1.36 2.54 0.83
CA ASN A 59 2.50 2.46 1.74
C ASN A 59 3.72 1.81 1.11
N HIS A 60 4.86 2.15 1.68
CA HIS A 60 6.09 1.37 1.59
C HIS A 60 6.41 0.77 2.97
N HIS A 61 7.66 0.37 3.19
CA HIS A 61 8.13 -0.17 4.47
C HIS A 61 8.41 0.92 5.50
N PHE A 62 8.84 2.11 5.06
CA PHE A 62 9.30 3.18 5.95
C PHE A 62 8.20 3.79 6.84
N GLU A 63 6.94 3.69 6.46
CA GLU A 63 5.83 4.13 7.32
C GLU A 63 5.63 3.24 8.55
N PHE A 64 6.29 2.10 8.58
CA PHE A 64 6.31 1.19 9.73
C PHE A 64 7.59 1.31 10.57
N ALA A 65 8.48 2.25 10.26
CA ALA A 65 9.56 2.66 11.13
C ALA A 65 9.03 3.71 12.14
N PRO A 66 9.26 3.54 13.46
CA PRO A 66 8.78 4.51 14.44
C PRO A 66 9.43 5.90 14.23
N VAL A 67 8.60 6.93 14.25
CA VAL A 67 9.01 8.34 14.31
C VAL A 67 8.41 8.90 15.60
N ASP A 68 9.25 9.39 16.51
CA ASP A 68 8.84 9.87 17.85
C ASP A 68 7.93 8.87 18.59
N GLY A 69 8.27 7.58 18.50
CA GLY A 69 7.54 6.49 19.15
C GLY A 69 6.21 6.08 18.52
N THR A 70 5.83 6.72 17.40
CA THR A 70 4.58 6.42 16.68
C THR A 70 4.90 5.83 15.30
N LEU A 71 4.13 4.84 14.87
CA LEU A 71 4.21 4.33 13.51
C LEU A 71 3.43 5.26 12.56
N PRO A 72 4.08 5.87 11.56
CA PRO A 72 3.43 6.76 10.61
C PRO A 72 2.18 6.15 9.95
N TYR A 73 2.25 4.89 9.56
CA TYR A 73 1.12 4.22 8.94
C TYR A 73 -0.10 4.10 9.86
N GLU A 74 0.12 3.79 11.14
CA GLU A 74 -0.96 3.71 12.14
C GLU A 74 -1.55 5.11 12.41
N LEU A 75 -0.69 6.13 12.50
CA LEU A 75 -1.15 7.51 12.64
C LEU A 75 -2.05 7.92 11.46
N LEU A 76 -1.67 7.58 10.22
CA LEU A 76 -2.51 7.86 9.05
C LEU A 76 -3.85 7.10 9.12
N LEU A 77 -3.83 5.82 9.54
CA LEU A 77 -5.05 5.03 9.70
C LEU A 77 -6.00 5.60 10.76
N GLU A 78 -5.46 6.20 11.82
CA GLU A 78 -6.22 6.75 12.95
C GLU A 78 -6.70 8.18 12.70
N GLN A 79 -5.89 9.04 12.07
CA GLN A 79 -6.21 10.45 11.88
C GLN A 79 -6.89 10.78 10.54
N CYS A 80 -6.79 9.89 9.57
CA CYS A 80 -7.54 10.07 8.33
C CYS A 80 -8.98 9.56 8.47
N ASP A 81 -9.95 10.40 8.06
CA ASP A 81 -11.35 9.99 7.99
C ASP A 81 -11.51 8.75 7.08
N PRO A 82 -12.02 7.63 7.61
CA PRO A 82 -12.16 6.38 6.86
C PRO A 82 -13.14 6.47 5.68
N ALA A 83 -14.00 7.46 5.64
CA ALA A 83 -14.88 7.71 4.50
C ALA A 83 -14.21 8.52 3.38
N LEU A 84 -13.18 9.29 3.72
CA LEU A 84 -12.45 10.17 2.79
C LEU A 84 -11.19 9.52 2.24
N VAL A 85 -10.44 8.82 3.11
CA VAL A 85 -9.14 8.26 2.80
C VAL A 85 -9.16 6.75 2.98
N LYS A 86 -8.91 6.01 1.94
CA LYS A 86 -8.67 4.57 1.95
C LYS A 86 -7.18 4.28 1.83
N MET A 87 -6.81 3.01 1.98
CA MET A 87 -5.43 2.57 1.80
C MET A 87 -5.35 1.59 0.63
N GLU A 88 -4.30 1.73 -0.15
CA GLU A 88 -3.80 0.69 -1.02
C GLU A 88 -2.66 0.01 -0.27
N LEU A 89 -2.96 -1.13 0.38
CA LEU A 89 -1.94 -1.82 1.17
C LEU A 89 -1.02 -2.61 0.25
N ASP A 90 0.27 -2.24 0.24
CA ASP A 90 1.29 -3.09 -0.38
C ASP A 90 1.69 -4.20 0.59
N LEU A 91 1.38 -5.44 0.18
CA LEU A 91 1.57 -6.64 1.00
C LEU A 91 3.04 -7.06 1.09
N CYS A 92 3.86 -6.68 0.11
CA CYS A 92 5.31 -6.87 0.15
C CYS A 92 5.95 -5.90 1.15
N TRP A 93 5.67 -4.61 1.03
CA TRP A 93 6.31 -3.60 1.86
C TRP A 93 5.94 -3.69 3.34
N ILE A 94 4.68 -4.01 3.67
CA ILE A 94 4.30 -4.25 5.06
C ILE A 94 5.00 -5.48 5.64
N THR A 95 5.15 -6.56 4.84
CA THR A 95 5.88 -7.77 5.24
C THR A 95 7.38 -7.48 5.38
N ALA A 96 7.97 -6.71 4.46
CA ALA A 96 9.35 -6.26 4.55
C ALA A 96 9.61 -5.42 5.82
N ALA A 97 8.62 -4.67 6.26
CA ALA A 97 8.69 -3.94 7.53
C ALA A 97 8.57 -4.84 8.77
N GLY A 98 8.42 -6.16 8.60
CA GLY A 98 8.24 -7.11 9.70
C GLY A 98 6.87 -7.06 10.36
N LYS A 99 5.85 -6.55 9.63
CA LYS A 99 4.47 -6.47 10.12
C LYS A 99 3.59 -7.54 9.45
N GLU A 100 2.57 -7.98 10.18
CA GLU A 100 1.61 -8.97 9.72
C GLU A 100 0.38 -8.27 9.11
N PRO A 101 0.11 -8.39 7.79
CA PRO A 101 -1.03 -7.74 7.15
C PRO A 101 -2.38 -8.07 7.79
N LEU A 102 -2.55 -9.30 8.27
CA LEU A 102 -3.81 -9.74 8.87
C LEU A 102 -4.15 -9.03 10.18
N GLU A 103 -3.14 -8.52 10.91
CA GLU A 103 -3.37 -7.69 12.10
C GLU A 103 -4.01 -6.36 11.72
N TYR A 104 -3.54 -5.76 10.62
CA TYR A 104 -4.11 -4.52 10.10
C TYR A 104 -5.53 -4.72 9.55
N PHE A 105 -5.81 -5.85 8.91
CA PHE A 105 -7.16 -6.18 8.45
C PHE A 105 -8.14 -6.32 9.61
N ARG A 106 -7.70 -6.90 10.74
CA ARG A 106 -8.51 -7.01 11.95
C ARG A 106 -8.70 -5.67 12.67
N LYS A 107 -7.63 -4.88 12.79
CA LYS A 107 -7.64 -3.59 13.50
C LYS A 107 -8.42 -2.52 12.72
N TYR A 108 -8.37 -2.56 11.39
CA TYR A 108 -8.94 -1.54 10.50
C TYR A 108 -9.81 -2.15 9.40
N PRO A 109 -10.93 -2.81 9.73
CA PRO A 109 -11.76 -3.49 8.74
C PRO A 109 -12.32 -2.51 7.70
N GLY A 110 -12.34 -2.93 6.41
CA GLY A 110 -12.88 -2.13 5.30
C GLY A 110 -12.03 -0.93 4.88
N ARG A 111 -10.80 -0.81 5.41
CA ARG A 111 -9.89 0.30 5.06
C ARG A 111 -9.06 0.07 3.80
N PHE A 112 -8.97 -1.17 3.28
CA PHE A 112 -8.02 -1.60 2.25
C PHE A 112 -8.72 -2.07 0.96
N PRO A 113 -9.43 -1.19 0.23
CA PRO A 113 -10.11 -1.61 -1.01
C PRO A 113 -9.14 -1.97 -2.14
N LEU A 114 -7.90 -1.55 -2.04
CA LEU A 114 -6.82 -1.79 -2.99
C LEU A 114 -5.67 -2.49 -2.28
N VAL A 115 -5.05 -3.46 -2.94
CA VAL A 115 -3.81 -4.10 -2.46
C VAL A 115 -2.83 -4.28 -3.59
N GLN A 116 -1.54 -4.06 -3.32
CA GLN A 116 -0.47 -4.53 -4.18
C GLN A 116 -0.05 -5.94 -3.78
N VAL A 117 0.03 -6.79 -4.79
CA VAL A 117 0.37 -8.21 -4.70
C VAL A 117 1.76 -8.38 -5.30
N LYS A 118 2.77 -8.36 -4.42
CA LYS A 118 4.19 -8.35 -4.75
C LYS A 118 4.90 -9.33 -3.84
N GLY A 119 5.67 -10.27 -4.41
CA GLY A 119 6.38 -11.28 -3.64
C GLY A 119 7.61 -10.73 -2.91
N LEU A 120 7.95 -11.34 -1.79
CA LEU A 120 9.12 -11.02 -0.97
C LEU A 120 9.81 -12.32 -0.55
N ALA A 121 11.12 -12.43 -0.80
CA ALA A 121 11.88 -13.65 -0.48
C ALA A 121 12.31 -13.72 0.99
N LYS A 122 12.54 -12.59 1.64
CA LYS A 122 12.84 -12.51 3.09
C LYS A 122 12.56 -11.13 3.65
N THR A 123 12.29 -11.07 4.95
CA THR A 123 12.19 -9.81 5.69
C THR A 123 13.61 -9.31 6.04
N PRO A 124 13.93 -8.04 5.80
CA PRO A 124 15.21 -7.47 6.22
C PRO A 124 15.28 -7.32 7.75
N ASP A 125 16.48 -7.48 8.33
CA ASP A 125 16.67 -7.43 9.79
C ASP A 125 16.26 -6.10 10.40
N ALA A 126 16.44 -4.99 9.68
CA ALA A 126 16.04 -3.65 10.12
C ALA A 126 14.55 -3.34 9.90
N GLY A 127 13.77 -4.24 9.29
CA GLY A 127 12.34 -4.06 9.04
C GLY A 127 12.03 -2.72 8.36
N GLY A 128 11.08 -1.95 8.92
CA GLY A 128 10.69 -0.64 8.39
C GLY A 128 11.80 0.41 8.30
N ALA A 129 12.88 0.27 9.06
CA ALA A 129 14.03 1.17 9.02
C ALA A 129 15.10 0.77 7.99
N ALA A 130 14.91 -0.34 7.26
CA ALA A 130 15.85 -0.79 6.25
C ALA A 130 15.95 0.22 5.08
N PRO A 131 17.14 0.47 4.51
CA PRO A 131 17.24 1.20 3.25
C PRO A 131 16.50 0.45 2.14
N ILE A 132 15.69 1.14 1.33
CA ILE A 132 14.91 0.51 0.26
C ILE A 132 15.78 -0.33 -0.69
N GLN A 133 17.01 0.15 -0.97
CA GLN A 133 17.98 -0.55 -1.83
C GLN A 133 18.38 -1.92 -1.28
N SER A 134 18.30 -2.13 0.03
CA SER A 134 18.58 -3.44 0.65
C SER A 134 17.43 -4.43 0.54
N ILE A 135 16.22 -3.94 0.28
CA ILE A 135 15.00 -4.76 0.14
C ILE A 135 14.79 -5.17 -1.33
N MET A 136 15.12 -4.27 -2.26
CA MET A 136 14.89 -4.48 -3.69
C MET A 136 15.37 -5.83 -4.25
N PRO A 137 16.55 -6.37 -3.85
CA PRO A 137 17.01 -7.68 -4.34
C PRO A 137 16.18 -8.88 -3.84
N ASP A 138 15.40 -8.68 -2.78
CA ASP A 138 14.55 -9.72 -2.18
C ASP A 138 13.10 -9.66 -2.71
N ILE A 139 12.75 -8.66 -3.54
CA ILE A 139 11.47 -8.65 -4.26
C ILE A 139 11.49 -9.75 -5.31
N THR A 140 10.41 -10.52 -5.38
CA THR A 140 10.33 -11.70 -6.24
C THR A 140 8.96 -11.83 -6.89
N ASP A 141 8.83 -12.77 -7.82
CA ASP A 141 7.54 -13.14 -8.38
C ASP A 141 6.65 -13.77 -7.31
N VAL A 142 5.38 -13.45 -7.33
CA VAL A 142 4.38 -13.99 -6.39
C VAL A 142 4.42 -15.52 -6.41
N GLY A 143 4.60 -16.12 -5.23
CA GLY A 143 4.71 -17.58 -5.07
C GLY A 143 6.07 -18.17 -5.42
N THR A 144 7.08 -17.36 -5.81
CA THR A 144 8.44 -17.83 -6.11
C THR A 144 9.39 -17.47 -4.98
N ARG A 145 9.75 -18.42 -4.12
CA ARG A 145 10.52 -18.19 -2.88
C ARG A 145 9.92 -17.07 -2.01
N ASP A 146 8.64 -16.92 -2.09
CA ASP A 146 7.87 -15.84 -1.50
C ASP A 146 7.42 -16.24 -0.08
N ILE A 147 7.66 -15.37 0.88
CA ILE A 147 7.31 -15.58 2.29
C ILE A 147 5.90 -15.10 2.65
N VAL A 148 5.22 -14.39 1.73
CA VAL A 148 3.85 -13.92 1.97
C VAL A 148 2.88 -15.10 1.84
N ASP A 149 2.07 -15.35 2.86
CA ASP A 149 1.03 -16.38 2.82
C ASP A 149 -0.22 -15.84 2.11
N TRP A 150 -0.20 -15.88 0.80
CA TRP A 150 -1.27 -15.34 -0.06
C TRP A 150 -2.63 -15.96 0.22
N LYS A 151 -2.65 -17.26 0.51
CA LYS A 151 -3.91 -17.96 0.81
C LYS A 151 -4.56 -17.39 2.07
N ARG A 152 -3.80 -17.21 3.15
CA ARG A 152 -4.31 -16.59 4.38
C ARG A 152 -4.71 -15.14 4.17
N VAL A 153 -3.93 -14.38 3.41
CA VAL A 153 -4.21 -12.96 3.12
C VAL A 153 -5.53 -12.85 2.36
N PHE A 154 -5.70 -13.62 1.27
CA PHE A 154 -6.89 -13.50 0.43
C PHE A 154 -8.15 -14.08 1.09
N ALA A 155 -8.02 -15.06 1.96
CA ALA A 155 -9.15 -15.54 2.78
C ALA A 155 -9.74 -14.43 3.68
N GLN A 156 -9.00 -13.35 3.96
CA GLN A 156 -9.46 -12.20 4.73
C GLN A 156 -9.90 -11.00 3.86
N SER A 157 -10.00 -11.17 2.54
CA SER A 157 -10.33 -10.09 1.59
C SER A 157 -11.61 -9.35 1.96
N LYS A 158 -12.63 -10.07 2.42
CA LYS A 158 -13.90 -9.48 2.83
C LYS A 158 -13.75 -8.58 4.07
N GLN A 159 -12.98 -9.01 5.07
CA GLN A 159 -12.72 -8.23 6.28
C GLN A 159 -11.90 -6.98 5.96
N ALA A 160 -10.87 -7.12 5.15
CA ALA A 160 -10.03 -6.01 4.70
C ALA A 160 -10.80 -5.01 3.83
N GLY A 161 -11.84 -5.47 3.13
CA GLY A 161 -12.62 -4.70 2.16
C GLY A 161 -11.99 -4.66 0.76
N ILE A 162 -11.14 -5.64 0.43
CA ILE A 162 -10.39 -5.67 -0.84
C ILE A 162 -11.35 -5.81 -2.01
N ARG A 163 -11.13 -4.99 -3.04
CA ARG A 163 -11.89 -4.96 -4.30
C ARG A 163 -11.00 -5.07 -5.54
N HIS A 164 -9.75 -4.63 -5.43
CA HIS A 164 -8.81 -4.62 -6.54
C HIS A 164 -7.43 -5.11 -6.06
N TYR A 165 -6.82 -5.94 -6.90
CA TYR A 165 -5.52 -6.55 -6.68
C TYR A 165 -4.60 -6.10 -7.82
N PHE A 166 -3.45 -5.53 -7.49
CA PHE A 166 -2.45 -5.07 -8.45
C PHE A 166 -1.21 -5.93 -8.32
N VAL A 167 -0.99 -6.81 -9.29
CA VAL A 167 0.23 -7.63 -9.33
C VAL A 167 1.37 -6.78 -9.84
N GLU A 168 2.41 -6.68 -9.06
CA GLU A 168 3.58 -5.88 -9.37
C GLU A 168 4.88 -6.60 -9.02
N HIS A 169 5.95 -6.28 -9.73
CA HIS A 169 7.32 -6.65 -9.41
C HIS A 169 8.24 -5.49 -9.81
N ASP A 170 8.99 -4.94 -8.83
CA ASP A 170 9.94 -3.86 -9.09
C ASP A 170 11.16 -4.39 -9.86
N LEU A 171 11.45 -3.77 -11.00
CA LEU A 171 12.64 -4.02 -11.82
C LEU A 171 12.93 -5.51 -12.14
N PRO A 172 11.95 -6.31 -12.60
CA PRO A 172 12.19 -7.69 -12.98
C PRO A 172 13.10 -7.75 -14.22
N LYS A 173 13.93 -8.78 -14.32
CA LYS A 173 14.82 -8.98 -15.48
C LYS A 173 14.03 -9.17 -16.78
N ASP A 174 12.92 -9.89 -16.71
CA ASP A 174 11.97 -10.10 -17.79
C ASP A 174 10.55 -9.84 -17.28
N PRO A 175 9.95 -8.69 -17.57
CA PRO A 175 8.62 -8.33 -17.07
C PRO A 175 7.52 -9.30 -17.50
N TYR A 176 7.58 -9.84 -18.71
CA TYR A 176 6.56 -10.77 -19.20
C TYR A 176 6.65 -12.14 -18.52
N ALA A 177 7.86 -12.67 -18.35
CA ALA A 177 8.09 -13.90 -17.63
C ALA A 177 7.66 -13.77 -16.15
N SER A 178 8.00 -12.65 -15.50
CA SER A 178 7.62 -12.32 -14.13
C SER A 178 6.10 -12.28 -13.95
N LEU A 179 5.40 -11.51 -14.77
CA LEU A 179 3.93 -11.42 -14.72
C LEU A 179 3.28 -12.77 -14.96
N LYS A 180 3.81 -13.56 -15.93
CA LYS A 180 3.31 -14.90 -16.21
C LYS A 180 3.49 -15.85 -15.05
N ALA A 181 4.63 -15.82 -14.37
CA ALA A 181 4.90 -16.63 -13.18
C ALA A 181 3.92 -16.30 -12.05
N SER A 182 3.81 -15.02 -11.69
CA SER A 182 2.91 -14.52 -10.66
C SER A 182 1.44 -14.85 -10.97
N TYR A 183 0.99 -14.61 -12.20
CA TYR A 183 -0.36 -14.95 -12.64
C TYR A 183 -0.66 -16.44 -12.58
N THR A 184 0.30 -17.28 -13.00
CA THR A 184 0.13 -18.74 -12.99
C THR A 184 -0.04 -19.26 -11.57
N TYR A 185 0.74 -18.75 -10.63
CA TYR A 185 0.60 -19.08 -9.20
C TYR A 185 -0.74 -18.62 -8.65
N LEU A 186 -1.10 -17.33 -8.83
CA LEU A 186 -2.33 -16.76 -8.30
C LEU A 186 -3.58 -17.44 -8.83
N LYS A 187 -3.59 -17.85 -10.10
CA LYS A 187 -4.71 -18.58 -10.72
C LYS A 187 -4.99 -19.94 -10.09
N GLN A 188 -3.99 -20.54 -9.43
CA GLN A 188 -4.11 -21.86 -8.80
C GLN A 188 -4.49 -21.74 -7.31
N LEU A 189 -4.50 -20.53 -6.75
CA LEU A 189 -4.89 -20.33 -5.35
C LEU A 189 -6.40 -20.53 -5.18
N ASP A 190 -6.73 -21.41 -4.26
CA ASP A 190 -8.09 -21.66 -3.77
C ASP A 190 -8.21 -21.09 -2.35
N PHE A 191 -9.11 -20.08 -2.14
CA PHE A 191 -9.29 -19.36 -0.88
C PHE A 191 -10.72 -18.85 -0.67
#